data_8cda2360444aca8c60351695ee847fe8
#
_entry.id   8cda2360444aca8c60351695ee847fe8
#
_cell.length_a   1.000
_cell.length_b   1.000
_cell.length_c   1.000
_cell.angle_alpha   90.00
_cell.angle_beta   90.00
_cell.angle_gamma   90.00
#
_symmetry.space_group_name_H-M   'P 1'
#
loop_
_entity.id
_entity.type
_entity.pdbx_description
1 polymer ?
#
loop_
_entity_poly.entity_id
_entity_poly.type
_entity_poly.pdbx_seq_one_letter_code
_entity_poly.pdbx_strand_id
1 'polypeptide(L)'
;MITLRNNERLMAEIDRIAEVAGYLWTKGWAERNGGNISVNLTTLLSEEEKALPALVSSIPLQEAMTALCGHVFYVTGTGKRMRYVAKDPFANGSLIRIAADGKSYDILAEQPIQPTSELPSHLLMHNFLRAKGRDNRVVLHTHPTDIIGMTHCKPFLDSEKITRTLWRCLLYTSDAADD
;
A
#
# COMPACT_ATOMS: atom_id res chain seq x y z
N MET A 1 1.92 16.16 24.39
CA MET A 1 2.55 15.99 23.05
C MET A 1 1.65 15.10 22.22
N ILE A 2 1.20 15.54 21.06
CA ILE A 2 0.36 14.74 20.17
C ILE A 2 1.25 13.65 19.57
N THR A 3 0.85 12.41 19.70
CA THR A 3 1.52 11.27 19.07
C THR A 3 0.49 10.45 18.32
N LEU A 4 0.83 10.02 17.11
CA LEU A 4 -0.03 9.21 16.24
C LEU A 4 -0.45 7.88 16.91
N ARG A 5 0.33 7.39 17.87
CA ARG A 5 0.00 6.17 18.62
C ARG A 5 -1.18 6.33 19.58
N ASN A 6 -1.59 7.56 19.89
CA ASN A 6 -2.76 7.81 20.73
C ASN A 6 -4.08 7.80 19.92
N ASN A 7 -4.00 7.74 18.60
CA ASN A 7 -5.16 7.68 17.73
C ASN A 7 -5.63 6.22 17.58
N GLU A 8 -6.67 5.84 18.32
CA GLU A 8 -7.21 4.47 18.33
C GLU A 8 -7.66 3.99 16.94
N ARG A 9 -8.24 4.90 16.12
CA ARG A 9 -8.68 4.55 14.77
C ARG A 9 -7.50 4.25 13.84
N LEU A 10 -6.43 5.02 13.98
CA LEU A 10 -5.18 4.78 13.26
C LEU A 10 -4.57 3.45 13.72
N MET A 11 -4.49 3.21 15.02
CA MET A 11 -3.90 1.97 15.56
C MET A 11 -4.68 0.75 15.08
N ALA A 12 -6.00 0.79 15.10
CA ALA A 12 -6.84 -0.29 14.58
C ALA A 12 -6.59 -0.57 13.09
N GLU A 13 -6.32 0.46 12.27
CA GLU A 13 -5.97 0.27 10.86
C GLU A 13 -4.55 -0.30 10.70
N ILE A 14 -3.60 0.13 11.51
CA ILE A 14 -2.23 -0.44 11.55
C ILE A 14 -2.28 -1.92 11.93
N ASP A 15 -3.11 -2.32 12.87
CA ASP A 15 -3.30 -3.73 13.25
C ASP A 15 -3.88 -4.57 12.09
N ARG A 16 -4.82 -4.00 11.32
CA ARG A 16 -5.34 -4.66 10.11
C ARG A 16 -4.26 -4.83 9.04
N ILE A 17 -3.38 -3.83 8.87
CA ILE A 17 -2.23 -3.95 7.96
C ILE A 17 -1.31 -5.10 8.41
N ALA A 18 -1.04 -5.21 9.71
CA ALA A 18 -0.26 -6.30 10.28
C ALA A 18 -0.90 -7.67 10.02
N GLU A 19 -2.21 -7.77 10.22
CA GLU A 19 -2.97 -9.01 9.98
C GLU A 19 -2.89 -9.43 8.51
N VAL A 20 -3.14 -8.51 7.57
CA VAL A 20 -3.04 -8.78 6.12
C VAL A 20 -1.63 -9.18 5.72
N ALA A 21 -0.61 -8.49 6.23
CA ALA A 21 0.80 -8.86 6.01
C ALA A 21 1.09 -10.29 6.48
N GLY A 22 0.50 -10.71 7.61
CA GLY A 22 0.57 -12.07 8.13
C GLY A 22 -0.07 -13.10 7.19
N TYR A 23 -1.24 -12.79 6.65
CA TYR A 23 -1.91 -13.67 5.67
C TYR A 23 -1.10 -13.83 4.38
N LEU A 24 -0.55 -12.74 3.85
CA LEU A 24 0.30 -12.78 2.65
C LEU A 24 1.55 -13.64 2.85
N TRP A 25 2.19 -13.49 4.02
CA TRP A 25 3.33 -14.31 4.39
C TRP A 25 2.95 -15.79 4.50
N THR A 26 1.86 -16.12 5.20
CA THR A 26 1.39 -17.50 5.40
C THR A 26 0.98 -18.17 4.08
N LYS A 27 0.42 -17.40 3.15
CA LYS A 27 0.08 -17.88 1.80
C LYS A 27 1.28 -18.06 0.88
N GLY A 28 2.48 -17.62 1.28
CA GLY A 28 3.66 -17.63 0.41
C GLY A 28 3.60 -16.61 -0.73
N TRP A 29 2.76 -15.59 -0.63
CA TRP A 29 2.59 -14.56 -1.66
C TRP A 29 3.48 -13.33 -1.45
N ALA A 30 4.34 -13.39 -0.47
CA ALA A 30 5.27 -12.31 -0.10
C ALA A 30 6.61 -12.90 0.35
N GLU A 31 7.27 -13.63 -0.55
CA GLU A 31 8.55 -14.26 -0.26
C GLU A 31 9.64 -13.23 -0.03
N ARG A 32 10.56 -13.53 0.89
CA ARG A 32 11.68 -12.65 1.28
C ARG A 32 11.17 -11.23 1.58
N ASN A 33 11.52 -10.25 0.74
CA ASN A 33 11.06 -8.86 0.78
C ASN A 33 10.12 -8.52 -0.39
N GLY A 34 9.55 -9.54 -1.05
CA GLY A 34 8.57 -9.37 -2.10
C GLY A 34 7.21 -8.92 -1.55
N GLY A 35 6.47 -8.22 -2.38
CA GLY A 35 5.18 -7.63 -2.01
C GLY A 35 5.32 -6.39 -1.13
N ASN A 36 4.33 -5.53 -1.19
CA ASN A 36 4.25 -4.31 -0.40
C ASN A 36 2.81 -3.82 -0.28
N ILE A 37 2.57 -2.99 0.73
CA ILE A 37 1.25 -2.46 1.07
C ILE A 37 1.37 -0.95 1.21
N SER A 38 0.41 -0.21 0.63
CA SER A 38 0.17 1.18 1.00
C SER A 38 -1.29 1.41 1.32
N VAL A 39 -1.55 2.20 2.37
CA VAL A 39 -2.89 2.51 2.84
C VAL A 39 -3.02 4.01 3.05
N ASN A 40 -4.02 4.62 2.43
CA ASN A 40 -4.37 6.02 2.65
C ASN A 40 -5.07 6.16 4.01
N LEU A 41 -4.42 6.86 4.93
CA LEU A 41 -4.86 7.07 6.31
C LEU A 41 -5.49 8.44 6.54
N THR A 42 -5.55 9.30 5.52
CA THR A 42 -5.91 10.71 5.63
C THR A 42 -7.21 10.96 6.41
N THR A 43 -8.23 10.12 6.19
CA THR A 43 -9.54 10.26 6.84
C THR A 43 -9.58 9.78 8.30
N LEU A 44 -8.51 9.14 8.76
CA LEU A 44 -8.37 8.65 10.13
C LEU A 44 -7.69 9.67 11.04
N LEU A 45 -7.04 10.68 10.45
CA LEU A 45 -6.22 11.67 11.14
C LEU A 45 -6.96 13.00 11.27
N SER A 46 -6.79 13.65 12.43
CA SER A 46 -7.19 15.06 12.63
C SER A 46 -6.25 16.00 11.85
N GLU A 47 -6.65 17.27 11.68
CA GLU A 47 -5.80 18.27 11.03
C GLU A 47 -4.49 18.52 11.82
N GLU A 48 -4.56 18.43 13.16
CA GLU A 48 -3.40 18.57 14.03
C GLU A 48 -2.42 17.40 13.85
N GLU A 49 -2.92 16.18 13.70
CA GLU A 49 -2.10 14.99 13.44
C GLU A 49 -1.47 15.02 12.04
N LYS A 50 -2.21 15.51 11.04
CA LYS A 50 -1.66 15.72 9.69
C LYS A 50 -0.57 16.80 9.66
N ALA A 51 -0.64 17.79 10.56
CA ALA A 51 0.31 18.89 10.66
C ALA A 51 1.54 18.55 11.52
N LEU A 52 1.68 17.33 12.04
CA LEU A 52 2.84 16.93 12.81
C LEU A 52 4.14 17.17 12.03
N PRO A 53 5.21 17.59 12.74
CA PRO A 53 6.50 17.84 12.11
C PRO A 53 7.06 16.56 11.48
N ALA A 54 7.66 16.74 10.32
CA ALA A 54 8.30 15.63 9.61
C ALA A 54 9.63 15.24 10.27
N LEU A 55 9.91 13.95 10.32
CA LEU A 55 11.21 13.42 10.70
C LEU A 55 12.24 13.61 9.56
N VAL A 56 11.76 13.41 8.31
CA VAL A 56 12.52 13.71 7.09
C VAL A 56 11.56 14.44 6.15
N SER A 57 12.01 15.58 5.63
CA SER A 57 11.16 16.46 4.80
C SER A 57 11.59 16.53 3.35
N SER A 58 10.63 16.82 2.49
CA SER A 58 10.84 17.23 1.10
C SER A 58 11.60 16.23 0.24
N ILE A 59 11.31 14.94 0.40
CA ILE A 59 11.85 13.90 -0.46
C ILE A 59 11.14 14.00 -1.82
N PRO A 60 11.87 14.25 -2.94
CA PRO A 60 11.24 14.52 -4.23
C PRO A 60 10.54 13.28 -4.79
N LEU A 61 9.41 13.49 -5.46
CA LEU A 61 8.72 12.52 -6.28
C LEU A 61 9.11 12.71 -7.75
N GLN A 62 9.15 11.62 -8.52
CA GLN A 62 9.44 11.68 -9.96
C GLN A 62 8.29 12.33 -10.74
N GLU A 63 7.07 12.12 -10.29
CA GLU A 63 5.85 12.69 -10.88
C GLU A 63 5.02 13.38 -9.80
N ALA A 64 4.30 14.42 -10.17
CA ALA A 64 3.45 15.15 -9.24
C ALA A 64 2.14 14.38 -8.95
N MET A 65 1.82 14.22 -7.68
CA MET A 65 0.63 13.52 -7.18
C MET A 65 -0.48 14.52 -6.81
N THR A 66 -0.98 15.26 -7.80
CA THR A 66 -1.86 16.41 -7.59
C THR A 66 -3.19 16.10 -6.90
N ALA A 67 -3.71 14.88 -7.07
CA ALA A 67 -4.93 14.44 -6.37
C ALA A 67 -4.67 13.97 -4.95
N LEU A 68 -3.40 13.88 -4.53
CA LEU A 68 -2.98 13.39 -3.21
C LEU A 68 -2.34 14.48 -2.33
N CYS A 69 -2.41 15.75 -2.70
CA CYS A 69 -1.85 16.83 -1.91
C CYS A 69 -2.33 16.79 -0.46
N GLY A 70 -1.41 16.79 0.50
CA GLY A 70 -1.71 16.70 1.94
C GLY A 70 -2.16 15.32 2.45
N HIS A 71 -2.30 14.33 1.57
CA HIS A 71 -2.68 12.99 1.98
C HIS A 71 -1.58 12.28 2.77
N VAL A 72 -1.98 11.49 3.75
CA VAL A 72 -1.09 10.70 4.60
C VAL A 72 -1.29 9.21 4.30
N PHE A 73 -0.18 8.49 4.17
CA PHE A 73 -0.17 7.06 3.87
C PHE A 73 0.70 6.30 4.86
N TYR A 74 0.29 5.08 5.19
CA TYR A 74 1.21 4.04 5.60
C TYR A 74 1.76 3.36 4.36
N VAL A 75 3.06 3.09 4.32
CA VAL A 75 3.72 2.35 3.24
C VAL A 75 4.76 1.41 3.82
N THR A 76 4.76 0.15 3.40
CA THR A 76 5.80 -0.80 3.81
C THR A 76 7.19 -0.34 3.40
N GLY A 77 8.17 -0.58 4.26
CA GLY A 77 9.54 -0.13 4.05
C GLY A 77 10.30 -0.93 3.00
N THR A 78 11.25 -0.28 2.34
CA THR A 78 12.13 -0.94 1.38
C THR A 78 12.93 -2.07 2.04
N GLY A 79 13.04 -3.21 1.38
CA GLY A 79 13.74 -4.39 1.88
C GLY A 79 13.09 -5.06 3.09
N LYS A 80 11.96 -4.55 3.57
CA LYS A 80 11.23 -5.15 4.70
C LYS A 80 10.42 -6.36 4.25
N ARG A 81 10.16 -7.28 5.18
CA ARG A 81 9.47 -8.54 4.92
C ARG A 81 8.09 -8.53 5.55
N MET A 82 7.07 -9.02 4.85
CA MET A 82 5.69 -9.07 5.37
C MET A 82 5.58 -9.77 6.73
N ARG A 83 6.36 -10.81 6.97
CA ARG A 83 6.40 -11.49 8.29
C ARG A 83 6.87 -10.59 9.44
N TYR A 84 7.64 -9.53 9.15
CA TYR A 84 8.08 -8.56 10.14
C TYR A 84 7.11 -7.38 10.23
N VAL A 85 6.51 -6.97 9.10
CA VAL A 85 5.38 -6.03 9.10
C VAL A 85 4.25 -6.57 9.97
N ALA A 86 3.93 -7.87 9.88
CA ALA A 86 2.94 -8.55 10.70
C ALA A 86 3.23 -8.49 12.23
N LYS A 87 4.50 -8.37 12.61
CA LYS A 87 4.91 -8.32 14.02
C LYS A 87 5.01 -6.90 14.56
N ASP A 88 5.53 -5.99 13.74
CA ASP A 88 5.74 -4.59 14.07
C ASP A 88 5.64 -3.73 12.81
N PRO A 89 4.44 -3.23 12.48
CA PRO A 89 4.23 -2.39 11.31
C PRO A 89 5.04 -1.09 11.34
N PHE A 90 5.24 -0.48 12.52
CA PHE A 90 5.98 0.77 12.63
C PHE A 90 7.49 0.59 12.42
N ALA A 91 8.07 -0.52 12.86
CA ALA A 91 9.48 -0.82 12.61
C ALA A 91 9.74 -1.31 11.16
N ASN A 92 8.69 -1.58 10.39
CA ASN A 92 8.79 -2.14 9.04
C ASN A 92 8.01 -1.35 7.98
N GLY A 93 7.54 -0.16 8.32
CA GLY A 93 6.82 0.73 7.42
C GLY A 93 7.03 2.20 7.77
N SER A 94 6.65 3.07 6.85
CA SER A 94 6.72 4.51 6.99
C SER A 94 5.33 5.11 7.01
N LEU A 95 5.15 6.16 7.80
CA LEU A 95 4.04 7.10 7.61
C LEU A 95 4.57 8.27 6.78
N ILE A 96 4.00 8.48 5.61
CA ILE A 96 4.39 9.56 4.71
C ILE A 96 3.25 10.54 4.50
N ARG A 97 3.57 11.81 4.32
CA ARG A 97 2.63 12.86 3.94
C ARG A 97 3.07 13.46 2.60
N ILE A 98 2.16 13.50 1.63
CA ILE A 98 2.40 14.17 0.35
C ILE A 98 2.37 15.70 0.58
N ALA A 99 3.34 16.40 0.04
CA ALA A 99 3.41 17.87 0.14
C ALA A 99 2.20 18.55 -0.53
N ALA A 100 1.95 19.79 -0.15
CA ALA A 100 0.82 20.58 -0.66
C ALA A 100 0.85 20.83 -2.18
N ASP A 101 2.03 20.76 -2.79
CA ASP A 101 2.23 20.88 -4.24
C ASP A 101 2.22 19.53 -4.98
N GLY A 102 2.16 18.42 -4.24
CA GLY A 102 2.17 17.07 -4.77
C GLY A 102 3.52 16.60 -5.33
N LYS A 103 4.60 17.38 -5.19
CA LYS A 103 5.91 17.09 -5.83
C LYS A 103 6.92 16.40 -4.92
N SER A 104 6.64 16.32 -3.66
CA SER A 104 7.49 15.68 -2.66
C SER A 104 6.65 15.02 -1.57
N TYR A 105 7.30 14.25 -0.72
CA TYR A 105 6.69 13.72 0.49
C TYR A 105 7.60 13.88 1.70
N ASP A 106 6.98 13.90 2.85
CA ASP A 106 7.63 13.89 4.17
C ASP A 106 7.50 12.51 4.80
N ILE A 107 8.43 12.13 5.66
CA ILE A 107 8.31 10.96 6.55
C ILE A 107 7.93 11.46 7.94
N LEU A 108 6.77 11.01 8.44
CA LEU A 108 6.20 11.36 9.75
C LEU A 108 6.46 10.31 10.83
N ALA A 109 6.93 9.12 10.46
CA ALA A 109 7.13 8.00 11.35
C ALA A 109 8.22 8.26 12.40
N GLU A 110 8.18 7.52 13.51
CA GLU A 110 9.16 7.60 14.61
C GLU A 110 10.58 7.20 14.17
N GLN A 111 10.70 6.47 13.09
CA GLN A 111 11.96 6.04 12.48
C GLN A 111 12.01 6.46 11.01
N PRO A 112 13.18 6.86 10.50
CA PRO A 112 13.34 7.29 9.10
C PRO A 112 13.40 6.11 8.15
N ILE A 113 12.35 5.27 8.16
CA ILE A 113 12.27 4.10 7.28
C ILE A 113 11.93 4.60 5.88
N GLN A 114 12.77 4.26 4.91
CA GLN A 114 12.49 4.55 3.50
C GLN A 114 11.30 3.68 3.03
N PRO A 115 10.29 4.26 2.39
CA PRO A 115 9.22 3.51 1.75
C PRO A 115 9.75 2.51 0.72
N THR A 116 8.93 1.54 0.36
CA THR A 116 9.25 0.59 -0.72
C THR A 116 9.76 1.30 -1.98
N SER A 117 10.67 0.67 -2.71
CA SER A 117 11.13 1.16 -4.02
C SER A 117 10.00 1.28 -5.06
N GLU A 118 8.86 0.63 -4.82
CA GLU A 118 7.65 0.70 -5.64
C GLU A 118 6.70 1.82 -5.23
N LEU A 119 7.10 2.70 -4.30
CA LEU A 119 6.30 3.86 -3.90
C LEU A 119 5.75 4.66 -5.09
N PRO A 120 6.51 4.91 -6.18
CA PRO A 120 5.95 5.64 -7.34
C PRO A 120 4.72 4.95 -7.93
N SER A 121 4.77 3.64 -8.15
CA SER A 121 3.65 2.86 -8.70
C SER A 121 2.43 2.88 -7.77
N HIS A 122 2.65 2.75 -6.46
CA HIS A 122 1.59 2.84 -5.46
C HIS A 122 0.91 4.22 -5.47
N LEU A 123 1.71 5.29 -5.44
CA LEU A 123 1.17 6.65 -5.44
C LEU A 123 0.47 7.00 -6.76
N LEU A 124 0.98 6.54 -7.91
CA LEU A 124 0.30 6.71 -9.20
C LEU A 124 -1.08 6.05 -9.21
N MET A 125 -1.21 4.83 -8.68
CA MET A 125 -2.50 4.15 -8.55
C MET A 125 -3.46 4.91 -7.63
N HIS A 126 -3.01 5.32 -6.45
CA HIS A 126 -3.82 6.14 -5.54
C HIS A 126 -4.23 7.47 -6.18
N ASN A 127 -3.29 8.16 -6.84
CA ASN A 127 -3.54 9.43 -7.50
C ASN A 127 -4.57 9.30 -8.63
N PHE A 128 -4.44 8.26 -9.46
CA PHE A 128 -5.41 7.96 -10.53
C PHE A 128 -6.79 7.67 -9.97
N LEU A 129 -6.91 6.79 -8.99
CA LEU A 129 -8.19 6.42 -8.37
C LEU A 129 -8.84 7.64 -7.72
N ARG A 130 -8.08 8.44 -6.98
CA ARG A 130 -8.58 9.66 -6.35
C ARG A 130 -9.03 10.70 -7.36
N ALA A 131 -8.29 10.92 -8.44
CA ALA A 131 -8.67 11.82 -9.54
C ALA A 131 -9.95 11.38 -10.25
N LYS A 132 -10.30 10.08 -10.20
CA LYS A 132 -11.56 9.52 -10.70
C LYS A 132 -12.69 9.51 -9.66
N GLY A 133 -12.50 10.14 -8.51
CA GLY A 133 -13.50 10.18 -7.43
C GLY A 133 -13.72 8.82 -6.74
N ARG A 134 -12.76 7.90 -6.83
CA ARG A 134 -12.85 6.60 -6.16
C ARG A 134 -12.30 6.68 -4.74
N ASP A 135 -12.94 5.97 -3.82
CA ASP A 135 -12.58 5.95 -2.40
C ASP A 135 -11.68 4.75 -2.01
N ASN A 136 -11.04 4.11 -3.00
CA ASN A 136 -10.10 3.05 -2.76
C ASN A 136 -8.90 3.58 -1.94
N ARG A 137 -8.68 2.99 -0.77
CA ARG A 137 -7.65 3.44 0.17
C ARG A 137 -6.43 2.53 0.22
N VAL A 138 -6.49 1.35 -0.37
CA VAL A 138 -5.45 0.33 -0.27
C VAL A 138 -4.91 -0.02 -1.65
N VAL A 139 -3.58 -0.05 -1.77
CA VAL A 139 -2.89 -0.70 -2.88
C VAL A 139 -2.02 -1.81 -2.30
N LEU A 140 -2.20 -3.00 -2.82
CA LEU A 140 -1.54 -4.21 -2.39
C LEU A 140 -0.81 -4.84 -3.57
N HIS A 141 0.51 -5.02 -3.46
CA HIS A 141 1.32 -5.78 -4.40
C HIS A 141 1.73 -7.11 -3.78
N THR A 142 1.52 -8.19 -4.48
CA THR A 142 1.84 -9.55 -4.03
C THR A 142 2.40 -10.39 -5.17
N HIS A 143 3.06 -11.48 -4.81
CA HIS A 143 3.64 -12.45 -5.74
C HIS A 143 2.93 -13.81 -5.61
N PRO A 144 1.67 -13.96 -6.10
CA PRO A 144 0.97 -15.24 -6.02
C PRO A 144 1.70 -16.29 -6.85
N THR A 145 2.26 -17.30 -6.18
CA THR A 145 3.11 -18.34 -6.82
C THR A 145 2.39 -19.10 -7.91
N ASP A 146 1.09 -19.35 -7.75
CA ASP A 146 0.30 -20.05 -8.76
C ASP A 146 0.16 -19.22 -10.05
N ILE A 147 -0.09 -17.91 -9.93
CA ILE A 147 -0.18 -17.00 -11.10
C ILE A 147 1.20 -16.89 -11.76
N ILE A 148 2.27 -16.74 -10.98
CA ILE A 148 3.65 -16.71 -11.50
C ILE A 148 3.93 -18.05 -12.22
N GLY A 149 3.60 -19.19 -11.62
CA GLY A 149 3.74 -20.50 -12.25
C GLY A 149 2.99 -20.59 -13.57
N MET A 150 1.77 -20.08 -13.65
CA MET A 150 1.00 -20.03 -14.89
C MET A 150 1.72 -19.26 -16.00
N THR A 151 2.36 -18.15 -15.70
CA THR A 151 3.09 -17.32 -16.70
C THR A 151 4.31 -18.04 -17.30
N HIS A 152 4.79 -19.13 -16.69
CA HIS A 152 5.86 -19.97 -17.22
C HIS A 152 5.34 -21.17 -18.05
N CYS A 153 4.03 -21.39 -18.09
CA CYS A 153 3.43 -22.48 -18.86
C CYS A 153 3.11 -22.02 -20.29
N LYS A 154 3.57 -22.79 -21.31
CA LYS A 154 3.33 -22.46 -22.73
C LYS A 154 1.87 -22.07 -23.05
N PRO A 155 0.81 -22.75 -22.54
CA PRO A 155 -0.56 -22.36 -22.83
C PRO A 155 -0.95 -20.95 -22.38
N PHE A 156 -0.22 -20.36 -21.41
CA PHE A 156 -0.52 -19.06 -20.80
C PHE A 156 0.50 -17.96 -21.14
N LEU A 157 1.40 -18.21 -22.09
CA LEU A 157 2.27 -17.15 -22.64
C LEU A 157 1.51 -16.16 -23.53
N ASP A 158 0.31 -16.52 -23.95
CA ASP A 158 -0.63 -15.67 -24.67
C ASP A 158 -1.43 -14.81 -23.67
N SER A 159 -1.32 -13.49 -23.79
CA SER A 159 -1.94 -12.53 -22.88
C SER A 159 -3.47 -12.59 -22.89
N GLU A 160 -4.09 -12.85 -24.05
CA GLU A 160 -5.54 -12.97 -24.17
C GLU A 160 -6.04 -14.25 -23.48
N LYS A 161 -5.33 -15.35 -23.69
CA LYS A 161 -5.69 -16.63 -23.10
C LYS A 161 -5.58 -16.64 -21.57
N ILE A 162 -4.49 -16.08 -21.02
CA ILE A 162 -4.33 -15.98 -19.57
C ILE A 162 -5.39 -15.06 -18.98
N THR A 163 -5.65 -13.91 -19.62
CA THR A 163 -6.68 -12.97 -19.19
C THR A 163 -8.05 -13.63 -19.15
N ARG A 164 -8.47 -14.31 -20.22
CA ARG A 164 -9.75 -15.02 -20.27
C ARG A 164 -9.85 -16.12 -19.21
N THR A 165 -8.75 -16.81 -18.92
CA THR A 165 -8.75 -17.88 -17.91
C THR A 165 -8.93 -17.27 -16.50
N LEU A 166 -8.22 -16.20 -16.20
CA LEU A 166 -8.35 -15.52 -14.91
C LEU A 166 -9.73 -14.86 -14.75
N TRP A 167 -10.27 -14.24 -15.80
CA TRP A 167 -11.63 -13.68 -15.79
C TRP A 167 -12.70 -14.73 -15.47
N ARG A 168 -12.62 -15.92 -16.07
CA ARG A 168 -13.57 -16.99 -15.76
C ARG A 168 -13.56 -17.40 -14.29
N CYS A 169 -12.38 -17.38 -13.66
CA CYS A 169 -12.28 -17.68 -12.23
C CYS A 169 -12.86 -16.56 -11.36
N LEU A 170 -12.69 -15.28 -11.77
CA LEU A 170 -13.15 -14.13 -11.01
C LEU A 170 -14.65 -13.84 -11.20
N LEU A 171 -15.17 -14.00 -12.43
CA LEU A 171 -16.60 -13.78 -12.73
C LEU A 171 -17.48 -14.80 -12.02
N TYR A 172 -17.04 -16.04 -11.89
CA TYR A 172 -17.82 -17.03 -11.15
C TYR A 172 -17.98 -16.68 -9.66
N THR A 173 -17.04 -15.93 -9.09
CA THR A 173 -17.13 -15.45 -7.71
C THR A 173 -17.94 -14.16 -7.59
N SER A 174 -18.06 -13.36 -8.64
CA SER A 174 -18.86 -12.13 -8.62
C SER A 174 -20.35 -12.39 -8.91
N ASP A 175 -20.69 -13.32 -9.79
CA ASP A 175 -22.08 -13.69 -10.05
C ASP A 175 -22.74 -14.43 -8.87
N ALA A 176 -21.95 -15.04 -8.00
CA ALA A 176 -22.45 -15.67 -6.77
C ALA A 176 -22.79 -14.64 -5.64
N ALA A 177 -22.47 -13.37 -5.84
CA ALA A 177 -22.76 -12.31 -4.87
C ALA A 177 -24.00 -11.46 -5.25
N ASP A 178 -24.54 -11.66 -6.47
CA ASP A 178 -25.71 -10.94 -7.01
C ASP A 178 -27.00 -11.79 -6.98
N ASP A 179 -26.95 -13.04 -6.51
CA ASP A 179 -28.07 -13.92 -6.19
C ASP A 179 -28.29 -14.01 -4.66
#